data_8ddaeadb324f62f5a79cfaa7de721774
#
_entry.id   8ddaeadb324f62f5a79cfaa7de721774
#
_cell.length_a   1.000
_cell.length_b   1.000
_cell.length_c   1.000
_cell.angle_alpha   90.00
_cell.angle_beta   90.00
_cell.angle_gamma   90.00
#
_symmetry.space_group_name_H-M   'P 1'
#
loop_
_entity.id
_entity.type
_entity.pdbx_description
1 polymer ?
#
loop_
_entity_poly.entity_id
_entity_poly.type
_entity_poly.pdbx_seq_one_letter_code
_entity_poly.pdbx_strand_id
1 'polypeptide(L)'
;MTSRLRRDQQGFTLIELMLSLMLFTVGILSLGATSSIVVRTMGGAREQTLAATMAQSRFEQLRAFGCTTSGLAGGSASTRGIAEKWTVTTPTSANTAARYRLLTDSVTYRTSRGVTVRVYSSQRLCP
;
A
#
# COMPACT_ATOMS: atom_id res chain seq x y z
N MET A 1 41.68 -24.31 53.91
CA MET A 1 40.42 -25.07 53.68
C MET A 1 39.83 -24.55 52.38
N THR A 2 40.11 -25.22 51.26
CA THR A 2 39.61 -24.87 49.94
C THR A 2 38.54 -25.87 49.55
N SER A 3 37.27 -25.54 49.76
CA SER A 3 36.15 -26.34 49.28
C SER A 3 36.03 -26.19 47.76
N ARG A 4 36.45 -27.20 47.04
CA ARG A 4 36.18 -27.33 45.60
C ARG A 4 34.68 -27.57 45.40
N LEU A 5 33.98 -26.56 44.88
CA LEU A 5 32.65 -26.71 44.35
C LEU A 5 32.72 -27.71 43.17
N ARG A 6 32.29 -28.92 43.42
CA ARG A 6 32.09 -29.94 42.41
C ARG A 6 30.98 -29.39 41.50
N ARG A 7 31.31 -28.88 40.33
CA ARG A 7 30.36 -28.52 39.29
C ARG A 7 29.72 -29.82 38.79
N ASP A 8 28.49 -30.06 39.17
CA ASP A 8 27.68 -31.18 38.64
C ASP A 8 27.61 -31.00 37.14
N GLN A 9 28.36 -31.78 36.38
CA GLN A 9 28.26 -31.88 34.92
C GLN A 9 27.08 -32.81 34.62
N GLN A 10 25.87 -32.26 34.68
CA GLN A 10 24.70 -32.92 34.16
C GLN A 10 24.74 -32.88 32.65
N GLY A 11 25.05 -33.99 32.00
CA GLY A 11 24.98 -34.13 30.55
C GLY A 11 23.53 -34.14 30.08
N PHE A 12 23.27 -33.58 28.94
CA PHE A 12 21.95 -33.64 28.28
C PHE A 12 21.54 -35.09 28.02
N THR A 13 20.30 -35.43 28.32
CA THR A 13 19.76 -36.73 27.97
C THR A 13 19.46 -36.80 26.48
N LEU A 14 19.56 -38.00 25.89
CA LEU A 14 19.29 -38.22 24.48
C LEU A 14 17.85 -37.82 24.12
N ILE A 15 16.91 -38.03 25.01
CA ILE A 15 15.50 -37.66 24.86
C ILE A 15 15.30 -36.15 24.81
N GLU A 16 16.03 -35.40 25.64
CA GLU A 16 15.96 -33.94 25.70
C GLU A 16 16.48 -33.31 24.38
N LEU A 17 17.52 -33.92 23.82
CA LEU A 17 18.10 -33.49 22.53
C LEU A 17 17.12 -33.76 21.38
N MET A 18 16.43 -34.91 21.36
CA MET A 18 15.41 -35.22 20.38
C MET A 18 14.20 -34.29 20.48
N LEU A 19 13.75 -33.97 21.69
CA LEU A 19 12.62 -33.09 21.94
C LEU A 19 12.94 -31.65 21.48
N SER A 20 14.12 -31.17 21.83
CA SER A 20 14.55 -29.82 21.43
C SER A 20 14.70 -29.68 19.90
N LEU A 21 15.20 -30.72 19.22
CA LEU A 21 15.29 -30.74 17.78
C LEU A 21 13.90 -30.72 17.11
N MET A 22 12.94 -31.47 17.68
CA MET A 22 11.55 -31.45 17.21
C MET A 22 10.91 -30.06 17.32
N LEU A 23 11.05 -29.42 18.48
CA LEU A 23 10.52 -28.07 18.70
C LEU A 23 11.19 -27.03 17.80
N PHE A 24 12.49 -27.17 17.58
CA PHE A 24 13.26 -26.28 16.72
C PHE A 24 12.82 -26.37 15.24
N THR A 25 12.60 -27.59 14.74
CA THR A 25 12.13 -27.76 13.35
C THR A 25 10.74 -27.21 13.13
N VAL A 26 9.80 -27.40 14.06
CA VAL A 26 8.46 -26.79 13.99
C VAL A 26 8.55 -25.26 14.03
N GLY A 27 9.42 -24.71 14.86
CA GLY A 27 9.66 -23.26 14.94
C GLY A 27 10.14 -22.67 13.63
N ILE A 28 11.12 -23.29 12.96
CA ILE A 28 11.65 -22.81 11.67
C ILE A 28 10.58 -22.91 10.57
N LEU A 29 9.82 -24.00 10.51
CA LEU A 29 8.77 -24.16 9.51
C LEU A 29 7.67 -23.10 9.65
N SER A 30 7.30 -22.74 10.88
CA SER A 30 6.30 -21.70 11.13
C SER A 30 6.78 -20.30 10.69
N LEU A 31 8.06 -19.98 10.91
CA LEU A 31 8.66 -18.71 10.45
C LEU A 31 8.71 -18.62 8.92
N GLY A 32 9.01 -19.72 8.23
CA GLY A 32 9.02 -19.77 6.77
C GLY A 32 7.65 -19.48 6.16
N ALA A 33 6.59 -20.03 6.76
CA ALA A 33 5.22 -19.81 6.30
C ALA A 33 4.78 -18.35 6.42
N THR A 34 5.11 -17.67 7.51
CA THR A 34 4.74 -16.26 7.74
C THR A 34 5.49 -15.31 6.80
N SER A 35 6.75 -15.57 6.49
CA SER A 35 7.56 -14.74 5.59
C SER A 35 6.96 -14.63 4.17
N SER A 36 6.40 -15.71 3.65
CA SER A 36 5.80 -15.71 2.30
C SER A 36 4.54 -14.82 2.20
N ILE A 37 3.75 -14.75 3.27
CA ILE A 37 2.56 -13.90 3.34
C ILE A 37 2.96 -12.42 3.40
N VAL A 38 3.97 -12.08 4.19
CA VAL A 38 4.47 -10.71 4.33
C VAL A 38 4.97 -10.16 2.99
N VAL A 39 5.78 -10.92 2.25
CA VAL A 39 6.30 -10.48 0.95
C VAL A 39 5.17 -10.23 -0.06
N ARG A 40 4.15 -11.09 -0.08
CA ARG A 40 2.98 -10.90 -0.97
C ARG A 40 2.14 -9.67 -0.61
N THR A 41 1.98 -9.37 0.67
CA THR A 41 1.23 -8.20 1.12
C THR A 41 2.00 -6.90 0.87
N MET A 42 3.31 -6.90 1.07
CA MET A 42 4.17 -5.74 0.79
C MET A 42 4.17 -5.33 -0.69
N GLY A 43 4.17 -6.30 -1.62
CA GLY A 43 4.09 -6.00 -3.05
C GLY A 43 2.83 -5.23 -3.42
N GLY A 44 1.66 -5.66 -2.89
CA GLY A 44 0.40 -4.96 -3.14
C GLY A 44 0.32 -3.56 -2.50
N ALA A 45 0.90 -3.39 -1.32
CA ALA A 45 0.94 -2.10 -0.63
C ALA A 45 1.77 -1.06 -1.38
N ARG A 46 2.90 -1.46 -1.97
CA ARG A 46 3.75 -0.58 -2.78
C ARG A 46 3.00 0.00 -3.98
N GLU A 47 2.32 -0.86 -4.74
CA GLU A 47 1.55 -0.42 -5.91
C GLU A 47 0.40 0.52 -5.51
N GLN A 48 -0.24 0.25 -4.39
CA GLN A 48 -1.28 1.12 -3.86
C GLN A 48 -0.74 2.50 -3.45
N THR A 49 0.44 2.55 -2.83
CA THR A 49 1.09 3.81 -2.47
C THR A 49 1.47 4.60 -3.72
N LEU A 50 2.04 3.94 -4.73
CA LEU A 50 2.37 4.59 -6.00
C LEU A 50 1.11 5.15 -6.69
N ALA A 51 0.01 4.41 -6.71
CA ALA A 51 -1.26 4.87 -7.26
C ALA A 51 -1.79 6.11 -6.52
N ALA A 52 -1.73 6.13 -5.20
CA ALA A 52 -2.15 7.26 -4.39
C ALA A 52 -1.27 8.50 -4.62
N THR A 53 0.05 8.33 -4.70
CA THR A 53 0.96 9.46 -4.97
C THR A 53 0.79 10.03 -6.38
N MET A 54 0.49 9.20 -7.39
CA MET A 54 0.19 9.65 -8.73
C MET A 54 -1.10 10.47 -8.77
N ALA A 55 -2.18 9.97 -8.16
CA ALA A 55 -3.44 10.70 -8.06
C ALA A 55 -3.28 12.04 -7.33
N GLN A 56 -2.52 12.07 -6.23
CA GLN A 56 -2.23 13.30 -5.50
C GLN A 56 -1.45 14.30 -6.36
N SER A 57 -0.40 13.84 -7.04
CA SER A 57 0.36 14.69 -7.98
C SER A 57 -0.53 15.25 -9.08
N ARG A 58 -1.46 14.46 -9.60
CA ARG A 58 -2.43 14.91 -10.60
C ARG A 58 -3.35 15.98 -10.04
N PHE A 59 -3.88 15.81 -8.85
CA PHE A 59 -4.72 16.82 -8.21
C PHE A 59 -3.98 18.14 -7.99
N GLU A 60 -2.72 18.09 -7.58
CA GLU A 60 -1.90 19.30 -7.42
C GLU A 60 -1.65 20.00 -8.77
N GLN A 61 -1.36 19.26 -9.84
CA GLN A 61 -1.25 19.82 -11.18
C GLN A 61 -2.55 20.49 -11.63
N LEU A 62 -3.69 19.83 -11.45
CA LEU A 62 -4.99 20.39 -11.80
C LEU A 62 -5.35 21.61 -10.94
N ARG A 63 -4.92 21.64 -9.70
CA ARG A 63 -5.08 22.80 -8.81
C ARG A 63 -4.27 24.01 -9.26
N ALA A 64 -3.10 23.80 -9.87
CA ALA A 64 -2.26 24.88 -10.37
C ALA A 64 -2.87 25.66 -11.54
N PHE A 65 -3.74 25.03 -12.33
CA PHE A 65 -4.38 25.68 -13.51
C PHE A 65 -5.49 26.69 -13.19
N GLY A 66 -5.79 26.93 -11.93
CA GLY A 66 -6.89 27.84 -11.60
C GLY A 66 -8.28 27.25 -11.89
N CYS A 67 -9.32 28.08 -11.80
CA CYS A 67 -10.71 27.67 -12.03
C CYS A 67 -11.19 27.97 -13.47
N THR A 68 -10.30 28.39 -14.33
CA THR A 68 -10.61 28.65 -15.74
C THR A 68 -10.79 27.35 -16.52
N THR A 69 -11.80 27.30 -17.36
CA THR A 69 -12.24 26.09 -18.07
C THR A 69 -11.18 25.51 -19.02
N SER A 70 -10.25 26.31 -19.51
CA SER A 70 -9.26 25.92 -20.51
C SER A 70 -8.12 25.03 -19.96
N GLY A 71 -7.85 25.10 -18.65
CA GLY A 71 -6.78 24.29 -18.04
C GLY A 71 -7.26 23.05 -17.28
N LEU A 72 -8.57 22.92 -17.08
CA LEU A 72 -9.20 21.85 -16.31
C LEU A 72 -9.91 20.87 -17.23
N ALA A 73 -9.19 20.26 -18.16
CA ALA A 73 -9.73 19.22 -19.02
C ALA A 73 -9.49 17.83 -18.39
N GLY A 74 -10.45 16.91 -18.60
CA GLY A 74 -10.24 15.51 -18.34
C GLY A 74 -9.19 14.92 -19.27
N GLY A 75 -8.54 13.84 -18.86
CA GLY A 75 -7.50 13.22 -19.67
C GLY A 75 -7.11 11.84 -19.16
N SER A 76 -6.11 11.28 -19.79
CA SER A 76 -5.52 10.01 -19.40
C SER A 76 -4.01 10.01 -19.58
N ALA A 77 -3.32 9.27 -18.75
CA ALA A 77 -1.89 9.04 -18.85
C ALA A 77 -1.55 7.59 -18.49
N SER A 78 -0.41 7.13 -18.95
CA SER A 78 0.12 5.83 -18.54
C SER A 78 1.59 5.96 -18.22
N THR A 79 1.98 5.56 -17.03
CA THR A 79 3.36 5.64 -16.57
C THR A 79 3.73 4.35 -15.84
N ARG A 80 4.80 3.68 -16.29
CA ARG A 80 5.32 2.46 -15.65
C ARG A 80 4.29 1.33 -15.47
N GLY A 81 3.35 1.19 -16.42
CA GLY A 81 2.31 0.16 -16.35
C GLY A 81 1.12 0.52 -15.45
N ILE A 82 1.09 1.72 -14.91
CA ILE A 82 -0.05 2.29 -14.20
C ILE A 82 -0.79 3.20 -15.17
N ALA A 83 -2.06 2.93 -15.42
CA ALA A 83 -2.93 3.76 -16.25
C ALA A 83 -3.78 4.67 -15.36
N GLU A 84 -3.80 5.94 -15.68
CA GLU A 84 -4.51 7.00 -14.98
C GLU A 84 -5.54 7.63 -15.91
N LYS A 85 -6.75 7.86 -15.41
CA LYS A 85 -7.79 8.59 -16.14
C LYS A 85 -8.49 9.54 -15.19
N TRP A 86 -8.39 10.84 -15.47
CA TRP A 86 -9.02 11.86 -14.64
C TRP A 86 -10.15 12.57 -15.38
N THR A 87 -11.15 12.97 -14.63
CA THR A 87 -12.28 13.75 -15.08
C THR A 87 -12.50 14.94 -14.17
N VAL A 88 -12.94 16.03 -14.75
CA VAL A 88 -13.30 17.24 -14.03
C VAL A 88 -14.77 17.52 -14.29
N THR A 89 -15.57 17.48 -13.25
CA THR A 89 -17.02 17.70 -13.34
C THR A 89 -17.39 18.96 -12.59
N THR A 90 -18.20 19.80 -13.21
CA THR A 90 -18.85 20.92 -12.57
C THR A 90 -20.25 20.45 -12.17
N PRO A 91 -20.55 20.28 -10.87
CA PRO A 91 -21.90 19.92 -10.48
C PRO A 91 -22.86 21.04 -10.83
N THR A 92 -23.90 20.69 -11.58
CA THR A 92 -25.00 21.60 -11.89
C THR A 92 -26.01 21.50 -10.75
N SER A 93 -25.84 22.33 -9.73
CA SER A 93 -26.88 22.47 -8.70
C SER A 93 -27.80 23.60 -9.13
N ALA A 94 -29.09 23.33 -9.18
CA ALA A 94 -30.12 24.31 -9.52
C ALA A 94 -30.26 25.43 -8.46
N ASN A 95 -29.60 25.26 -7.33
CA ASN A 95 -29.68 26.19 -6.22
C ASN A 95 -28.27 26.64 -5.86
N THR A 96 -27.74 27.65 -6.54
CA THR A 96 -26.64 28.46 -6.11
C THR A 96 -25.24 28.19 -6.62
N ALA A 97 -24.59 29.18 -6.70
CA ALA A 97 -23.31 29.71 -6.10
C ALA A 97 -22.28 28.71 -5.53
N ALA A 98 -22.53 27.43 -5.46
CA ALA A 98 -21.52 26.44 -5.12
C ALA A 98 -20.56 26.26 -6.31
N ARG A 99 -19.64 27.19 -6.42
CA ARG A 99 -18.56 27.21 -7.39
C ARG A 99 -17.49 26.23 -6.96
N TYR A 100 -17.80 24.94 -7.00
CA TYR A 100 -16.78 23.92 -6.80
C TYR A 100 -16.66 23.02 -8.02
N ARG A 101 -15.50 22.46 -8.18
CA ARG A 101 -15.22 21.45 -9.19
C ARG A 101 -14.90 20.13 -8.50
N LEU A 102 -15.50 19.06 -9.01
CA LEU A 102 -15.20 17.71 -8.58
C LEU A 102 -14.13 17.13 -9.52
N LEU A 103 -13.00 16.81 -8.95
CA LEU A 103 -11.89 16.15 -9.60
C LEU A 103 -11.95 14.67 -9.24
N THR A 104 -12.08 13.81 -10.21
CA THR A 104 -12.07 12.36 -10.01
C THR A 104 -10.95 11.76 -10.83
N ASP A 105 -10.13 10.95 -10.21
CA ASP A 105 -9.04 10.23 -10.85
C ASP A 105 -9.16 8.74 -10.58
N SER A 106 -9.17 7.94 -11.65
CA SER A 106 -9.19 6.49 -11.59
C SER A 106 -7.83 5.94 -12.03
N VAL A 107 -7.13 5.32 -11.09
CA VAL A 107 -5.82 4.73 -11.29
C VAL A 107 -5.95 3.22 -11.38
N THR A 108 -5.53 2.67 -12.51
CA THR A 108 -5.54 1.24 -12.80
C THR A 108 -4.12 0.70 -12.76
N TYR A 109 -3.88 -0.30 -11.95
CA TYR A 109 -2.58 -0.95 -11.80
C TYR A 109 -2.71 -2.45 -11.64
N ARG A 110 -1.63 -3.17 -11.89
CA ARG A 110 -1.59 -4.63 -11.80
C ARG A 110 -0.99 -5.07 -10.49
N THR A 111 -1.68 -5.94 -9.79
CA THR A 111 -1.21 -6.61 -8.57
C THR A 111 -0.99 -8.09 -8.83
N SER A 112 -0.42 -8.80 -7.87
CA SER A 112 -0.30 -10.26 -7.92
C SER A 112 -1.65 -10.99 -7.97
N ARG A 113 -2.75 -10.30 -7.63
CA ARG A 113 -4.13 -10.83 -7.67
C ARG A 113 -4.90 -10.44 -8.93
N GLY A 114 -4.28 -9.67 -9.84
CA GLY A 114 -4.91 -9.19 -11.06
C GLY A 114 -4.89 -7.67 -11.21
N VAL A 115 -5.73 -7.17 -12.09
CA VAL A 115 -5.88 -5.73 -12.34
C VAL A 115 -6.77 -5.13 -11.25
N THR A 116 -6.32 -4.03 -10.67
CA THR A 116 -7.04 -3.28 -9.63
C THR A 116 -7.26 -1.85 -10.09
N VAL A 117 -8.46 -1.33 -9.88
CA VAL A 117 -8.80 0.06 -10.14
C VAL A 117 -9.08 0.73 -8.80
N ARG A 118 -8.48 1.90 -8.57
CA ARG A 118 -8.77 2.76 -7.43
C ARG A 118 -9.22 4.12 -7.92
N VAL A 119 -10.29 4.61 -7.32
CA VAL A 119 -10.87 5.91 -7.65
C VAL A 119 -10.60 6.86 -6.50
N TYR A 120 -9.99 7.98 -6.81
CA TYR A 120 -9.72 9.08 -5.88
C TYR A 120 -10.57 10.28 -6.28
N SER A 121 -11.05 11.02 -5.32
CA SER A 121 -11.83 12.23 -5.58
C SER A 121 -11.33 13.38 -4.71
N SER A 122 -11.35 14.58 -5.27
CA SER A 122 -11.00 15.81 -4.59
C SER A 122 -11.96 16.91 -5.02
N GLN A 123 -12.29 17.80 -4.11
CA GLN A 123 -13.10 18.97 -4.39
C GLN A 123 -12.25 20.23 -4.36
N ARG A 124 -12.54 21.15 -5.25
CA ARG A 124 -11.93 22.47 -5.29
C ARG A 124 -12.98 23.55 -5.30
N LEU A 125 -12.89 24.47 -4.36
CA LEU A 125 -13.69 25.69 -4.37
C LEU A 125 -13.13 26.65 -5.41
N CYS A 126 -14.02 27.22 -6.21
CA CYS A 126 -13.72 28.24 -7.19
C CYS A 126 -14.42 29.54 -6.75
N PRO A 127 -13.67 30.57 -6.38
CA PRO A 127 -14.26 31.85 -5.98
C PRO A 127 -14.96 32.58 -7.15
#